data_53a082b4e43bcf73cadf57f35107f67f
#
_entry.id   53a082b4e43bcf73cadf57f35107f67f
#
_cell.length_a   1.000
_cell.length_b   1.000
_cell.length_c   1.000
_cell.angle_alpha   90.00
_cell.angle_beta   90.00
_cell.angle_gamma   90.00
#
_symmetry.space_group_name_H-M   'P 1'
#
loop_
_entity.id
_entity.type
_entity.pdbx_description
1 polymer ?
#
loop_
_entity_poly.entity_id
_entity_poly.type
_entity_poly.pdbx_seq_one_letter_code
_entity_poly.pdbx_strand_id
1 'polypeptide(L)'
;PNLNMEFILENPDTPWNWQFISYNKNLTMDMIQDNPDKPWNWWRISSNPNLTFEIIRDNPDKPWDWQEISDNPNITMEIIKDNPDKPWNWTCISSNPNINWDMIRDNPDKPWDWNGISINPNITMDMILDNHDKDWNWWSISRNFFTKEKEEFLNRKYREYMAAYKIQQWCLSIIISPHYKIGRKLIDRKYKELFYS
;
A
#
# COMPACT_ATOMS: atom_id res chain seq x y z
N PRO A 1 -16.39 -6.19 -15.21
CA PRO A 1 -16.61 -6.94 -16.45
C PRO A 1 -15.28 -7.08 -17.19
N ASN A 2 -15.03 -8.24 -17.77
CA ASN A 2 -13.81 -8.44 -18.57
C ASN A 2 -13.91 -7.60 -19.85
N LEU A 3 -12.81 -6.98 -20.26
CA LEU A 3 -12.71 -6.32 -21.56
C LEU A 3 -12.81 -7.39 -22.63
N ASN A 4 -13.73 -7.19 -23.59
CA ASN A 4 -13.84 -8.00 -24.80
C ASN A 4 -13.66 -7.09 -26.01
N MET A 5 -12.44 -7.10 -26.60
CA MET A 5 -12.13 -6.29 -27.78
C MET A 5 -12.92 -6.74 -29.01
N GLU A 6 -13.15 -8.05 -29.20
CA GLU A 6 -13.95 -8.58 -30.30
C GLU A 6 -15.37 -7.97 -30.28
N PHE A 7 -16.03 -7.99 -29.12
CA PHE A 7 -17.34 -7.37 -28.96
C PHE A 7 -17.33 -5.85 -29.23
N ILE A 8 -16.28 -5.14 -28.83
CA ILE A 8 -16.14 -3.70 -29.12
C ILE A 8 -16.01 -3.46 -30.63
N LEU A 9 -15.22 -4.29 -31.32
CA LEU A 9 -14.97 -4.16 -32.74
C LEU A 9 -16.18 -4.56 -33.61
N GLU A 10 -16.97 -5.53 -33.16
CA GLU A 10 -18.23 -5.95 -33.81
C GLU A 10 -19.35 -4.92 -33.66
N ASN A 11 -19.23 -3.98 -32.71
CA ASN A 11 -20.24 -2.94 -32.44
C ASN A 11 -19.65 -1.52 -32.57
N PRO A 12 -19.12 -1.14 -33.75
CA PRO A 12 -18.38 0.10 -33.96
C PRO A 12 -19.24 1.38 -33.79
N ASP A 13 -20.56 1.26 -34.02
CA ASP A 13 -21.49 2.40 -33.88
C ASP A 13 -21.90 2.70 -32.44
N THR A 14 -21.48 1.83 -31.50
CA THR A 14 -21.69 2.07 -30.08
C THR A 14 -20.75 3.18 -29.59
N PRO A 15 -21.25 4.18 -28.84
CA PRO A 15 -20.44 5.27 -28.36
C PRO A 15 -19.51 4.83 -27.20
N TRP A 16 -18.53 4.02 -27.52
CA TRP A 16 -17.58 3.49 -26.55
C TRP A 16 -16.79 4.59 -25.86
N ASN A 17 -16.66 4.50 -24.55
CA ASN A 17 -15.78 5.38 -23.79
C ASN A 17 -14.33 4.84 -23.79
N TRP A 18 -13.51 5.30 -24.72
CA TRP A 18 -12.12 4.88 -24.89
C TRP A 18 -11.21 5.24 -23.70
N GLN A 19 -11.58 6.24 -22.89
CA GLN A 19 -10.87 6.56 -21.67
C GLN A 19 -10.99 5.40 -20.65
N PHE A 20 -12.19 4.83 -20.49
CA PHE A 20 -12.40 3.66 -19.63
C PHE A 20 -11.84 2.37 -20.23
N ILE A 21 -11.92 2.20 -21.55
CA ILE A 21 -11.30 1.05 -22.23
C ILE A 21 -9.80 1.08 -22.02
N SER A 22 -9.15 2.23 -22.18
CA SER A 22 -7.70 2.41 -22.00
C SER A 22 -7.22 2.16 -20.55
N TYR A 23 -8.09 2.29 -19.55
CA TYR A 23 -7.78 2.00 -18.16
C TYR A 23 -8.20 0.60 -17.71
N ASN A 24 -8.75 -0.20 -18.61
CA ASN A 24 -9.21 -1.54 -18.24
C ASN A 24 -8.01 -2.44 -17.93
N LYS A 25 -8.05 -3.11 -16.75
CA LYS A 25 -6.98 -4.02 -16.29
C LYS A 25 -6.73 -5.21 -17.21
N ASN A 26 -7.68 -5.55 -18.09
CA ASN A 26 -7.53 -6.63 -19.07
C ASN A 26 -7.03 -6.12 -20.43
N LEU A 27 -6.73 -4.83 -20.57
CA LEU A 27 -6.11 -4.29 -21.77
C LEU A 27 -4.65 -4.77 -21.89
N THR A 28 -4.29 -5.29 -23.06
CA THR A 28 -2.93 -5.73 -23.39
C THR A 28 -2.32 -4.85 -24.47
N MET A 29 -0.98 -4.85 -24.58
CA MET A 29 -0.31 -4.15 -25.68
C MET A 29 -0.67 -4.72 -27.04
N ASP A 30 -0.88 -6.04 -27.15
CA ASP A 30 -1.31 -6.67 -28.41
C ASP A 30 -2.65 -6.09 -28.88
N MET A 31 -3.63 -5.93 -27.96
CA MET A 31 -4.92 -5.30 -28.28
C MET A 31 -4.76 -3.87 -28.80
N ILE A 32 -3.81 -3.12 -28.28
CA ILE A 32 -3.51 -1.74 -28.72
C ILE A 32 -2.82 -1.75 -30.08
N GLN A 33 -1.83 -2.63 -30.28
CA GLN A 33 -1.05 -2.73 -31.52
C GLN A 33 -1.89 -3.25 -32.67
N ASP A 34 -2.81 -4.20 -32.43
CA ASP A 34 -3.74 -4.73 -33.41
C ASP A 34 -4.82 -3.72 -33.83
N ASN A 35 -4.99 -2.65 -33.04
CA ASN A 35 -6.04 -1.63 -33.23
C ASN A 35 -5.47 -0.20 -33.13
N PRO A 36 -4.47 0.18 -33.97
CA PRO A 36 -3.74 1.44 -33.84
C PRO A 36 -4.58 2.68 -34.14
N ASP A 37 -5.66 2.55 -34.90
CA ASP A 37 -6.58 3.64 -35.32
C ASP A 37 -7.62 3.99 -34.24
N LYS A 38 -7.66 3.26 -33.17
CA LYS A 38 -8.61 3.57 -32.10
C LYS A 38 -8.10 4.75 -31.25
N PRO A 39 -9.01 5.57 -30.71
CA PRO A 39 -8.62 6.75 -29.94
C PRO A 39 -8.17 6.39 -28.51
N TRP A 40 -7.07 5.67 -28.42
CA TRP A 40 -6.47 5.25 -27.17
C TRP A 40 -6.08 6.46 -26.31
N ASN A 41 -6.40 6.39 -25.01
CA ASN A 41 -5.98 7.40 -24.06
C ASN A 41 -4.68 6.97 -23.38
N TRP A 42 -3.55 7.49 -23.85
CA TRP A 42 -2.22 7.11 -23.37
C TRP A 42 -1.95 7.53 -21.92
N TRP A 43 -2.57 8.59 -21.44
CA TRP A 43 -2.54 8.92 -20.03
C TRP A 43 -3.15 7.80 -19.18
N ARG A 44 -4.29 7.25 -19.59
CA ARG A 44 -4.94 6.11 -18.93
C ARG A 44 -4.17 4.80 -19.08
N ILE A 45 -3.51 4.58 -20.21
CA ILE A 45 -2.66 3.40 -20.44
C ILE A 45 -1.44 3.49 -19.53
N SER A 46 -0.81 4.66 -19.40
CA SER A 46 0.36 4.89 -18.56
C SER A 46 0.06 4.69 -17.06
N SER A 47 -1.16 4.98 -16.62
CA SER A 47 -1.60 4.74 -15.22
C SER A 47 -2.18 3.34 -14.98
N ASN A 48 -2.21 2.47 -15.99
CA ASN A 48 -2.77 1.13 -15.84
C ASN A 48 -1.93 0.29 -14.87
N PRO A 49 -2.52 -0.31 -13.82
CA PRO A 49 -1.77 -1.07 -12.82
C PRO A 49 -1.11 -2.35 -13.36
N ASN A 50 -1.48 -2.81 -14.56
CA ASN A 50 -0.83 -3.94 -15.24
C ASN A 50 0.26 -3.51 -16.22
N LEU A 51 0.51 -2.20 -16.37
CA LEU A 51 1.63 -1.71 -17.15
C LEU A 51 2.94 -2.05 -16.42
N THR A 52 3.83 -2.77 -17.08
CA THR A 52 5.18 -3.05 -16.59
C THR A 52 6.21 -2.21 -17.34
N PHE A 53 7.40 -2.05 -16.75
CA PHE A 53 8.45 -1.27 -17.41
C PHE A 53 8.97 -1.96 -18.68
N GLU A 54 8.92 -3.29 -18.78
CA GLU A 54 9.25 -4.04 -19.99
C GLU A 54 8.36 -3.61 -21.17
N ILE A 55 7.06 -3.44 -20.94
CA ILE A 55 6.12 -2.97 -21.97
C ILE A 55 6.51 -1.57 -22.46
N ILE A 56 6.90 -0.67 -21.53
CA ILE A 56 7.34 0.69 -21.90
C ILE A 56 8.63 0.64 -22.71
N ARG A 57 9.62 -0.15 -22.27
CA ARG A 57 10.91 -0.32 -22.91
C ARG A 57 10.78 -0.88 -24.32
N ASP A 58 9.91 -1.88 -24.50
CA ASP A 58 9.72 -2.58 -25.76
C ASP A 58 8.83 -1.78 -26.75
N ASN A 59 8.24 -0.66 -26.29
CA ASN A 59 7.39 0.24 -27.07
C ASN A 59 7.79 1.72 -26.91
N PRO A 60 9.05 2.11 -27.20
CA PRO A 60 9.59 3.44 -26.90
C PRO A 60 8.93 4.58 -27.69
N ASP A 61 8.33 4.25 -28.85
CA ASP A 61 7.71 5.24 -29.76
C ASP A 61 6.30 5.65 -29.34
N LYS A 62 5.76 5.04 -28.29
CA LYS A 62 4.41 5.37 -27.82
C LYS A 62 4.43 6.65 -26.97
N PRO A 63 3.34 7.45 -27.01
CA PRO A 63 3.27 8.71 -26.29
C PRO A 63 2.96 8.48 -24.79
N TRP A 64 3.90 7.85 -24.10
CA TRP A 64 3.82 7.55 -22.67
C TRP A 64 3.72 8.82 -21.82
N ASP A 65 2.85 8.80 -20.83
CA ASP A 65 2.79 9.84 -19.80
C ASP A 65 3.71 9.46 -18.63
N TRP A 66 4.85 10.14 -18.55
CA TRP A 66 5.88 9.84 -17.53
C TRP A 66 5.49 10.27 -16.13
N GLN A 67 4.53 11.17 -15.94
CA GLN A 67 3.96 11.46 -14.65
C GLN A 67 3.21 10.24 -14.11
N GLU A 68 2.31 9.67 -14.92
CA GLU A 68 1.54 8.48 -14.56
C GLU A 68 2.44 7.24 -14.40
N ILE A 69 3.46 7.10 -15.26
CA ILE A 69 4.46 6.02 -15.11
C ILE A 69 5.19 6.15 -13.78
N SER A 70 5.62 7.35 -13.40
CA SER A 70 6.35 7.57 -12.14
C SER A 70 5.51 7.26 -10.89
N ASP A 71 4.19 7.41 -10.98
CA ASP A 71 3.25 7.06 -9.90
C ASP A 71 2.82 5.58 -9.92
N ASN A 72 3.16 4.85 -11.00
CA ASN A 72 2.73 3.47 -11.16
C ASN A 72 3.36 2.55 -10.11
N PRO A 73 2.57 1.69 -9.41
CA PRO A 73 3.06 0.80 -8.36
C PRO A 73 4.05 -0.27 -8.84
N ASN A 74 4.22 -0.47 -10.16
CA ASN A 74 5.21 -1.39 -10.71
C ASN A 74 6.58 -0.73 -10.93
N ILE A 75 6.73 0.58 -10.69
CA ILE A 75 8.00 1.28 -10.82
C ILE A 75 8.77 1.18 -9.50
N THR A 76 9.99 0.69 -9.59
CA THR A 76 10.90 0.51 -8.46
C THR A 76 12.12 1.41 -8.57
N MET A 77 12.84 1.61 -7.46
CA MET A 77 14.08 2.38 -7.47
C MET A 77 15.17 1.76 -8.36
N GLU A 78 15.16 0.45 -8.55
CA GLU A 78 16.07 -0.26 -9.45
C GLU A 78 15.80 0.15 -10.91
N ILE A 79 14.53 0.11 -11.34
CA ILE A 79 14.13 0.58 -12.67
C ILE A 79 14.57 2.02 -12.92
N ILE A 80 14.39 2.91 -11.93
CA ILE A 80 14.78 4.32 -12.04
C ILE A 80 16.30 4.46 -12.17
N LYS A 81 17.08 3.71 -11.41
CA LYS A 81 18.55 3.72 -11.47
C LYS A 81 19.08 3.20 -12.80
N ASP A 82 18.48 2.15 -13.32
CA ASP A 82 18.88 1.53 -14.59
C ASP A 82 18.48 2.37 -15.80
N ASN A 83 17.57 3.33 -15.62
CA ASN A 83 17.04 4.18 -16.67
C ASN A 83 17.09 5.67 -16.31
N PRO A 84 18.27 6.24 -16.00
CA PRO A 84 18.42 7.60 -15.50
C PRO A 84 18.11 8.69 -16.54
N ASP A 85 18.10 8.33 -17.82
CA ASP A 85 17.81 9.21 -18.95
C ASP A 85 16.31 9.44 -19.19
N LYS A 86 15.45 8.69 -18.53
CA LYS A 86 14.00 8.84 -18.66
C LYS A 86 13.48 10.08 -17.90
N PRO A 87 12.44 10.74 -18.42
CA PRO A 87 11.90 11.95 -17.82
C PRO A 87 11.04 11.66 -16.59
N TRP A 88 11.64 11.06 -15.57
CA TRP A 88 10.98 10.71 -14.32
C TRP A 88 10.39 11.93 -13.60
N ASN A 89 9.15 11.81 -13.14
CA ASN A 89 8.53 12.82 -12.27
C ASN A 89 8.87 12.51 -10.79
N TRP A 90 9.82 13.26 -10.24
CA TRP A 90 10.30 13.02 -8.88
C TRP A 90 9.28 13.37 -7.78
N THR A 91 8.30 14.23 -8.04
CA THR A 91 7.17 14.44 -7.13
C THR A 91 6.35 13.15 -6.96
N CYS A 92 6.03 12.49 -8.09
CA CYS A 92 5.32 11.21 -8.08
C CYS A 92 6.19 10.08 -7.48
N ILE A 93 7.48 10.00 -7.86
CA ILE A 93 8.41 9.01 -7.29
C ILE A 93 8.51 9.17 -5.77
N SER A 94 8.61 10.38 -5.26
CA SER A 94 8.74 10.64 -3.82
C SER A 94 7.54 10.16 -3.01
N SER A 95 6.34 10.17 -3.59
CA SER A 95 5.11 9.69 -2.96
C SER A 95 4.80 8.23 -3.27
N ASN A 96 5.54 7.59 -4.19
CA ASN A 96 5.28 6.22 -4.62
C ASN A 96 5.47 5.22 -3.45
N PRO A 97 4.50 4.31 -3.19
CA PRO A 97 4.56 3.37 -2.09
C PRO A 97 5.70 2.33 -2.18
N ASN A 98 6.34 2.18 -3.34
CA ASN A 98 7.53 1.34 -3.49
C ASN A 98 8.83 2.04 -3.07
N ILE A 99 8.78 3.34 -2.79
CA ILE A 99 9.92 4.10 -2.30
C ILE A 99 9.87 4.13 -0.77
N ASN A 100 10.94 3.69 -0.15
CA ASN A 100 11.09 3.69 1.31
C ASN A 100 12.20 4.65 1.76
N TRP A 101 12.29 4.86 3.08
CA TRP A 101 13.27 5.79 3.66
C TRP A 101 14.73 5.42 3.34
N ASP A 102 15.08 4.13 3.33
CA ASP A 102 16.45 3.69 3.03
C ASP A 102 16.83 4.07 1.59
N MET A 103 15.91 3.96 0.63
CA MET A 103 16.13 4.37 -0.75
C MET A 103 16.37 5.89 -0.86
N ILE A 104 15.62 6.69 -0.09
CA ILE A 104 15.78 8.15 -0.06
C ILE A 104 17.15 8.50 0.54
N ARG A 105 17.50 7.95 1.70
CA ARG A 105 18.76 8.17 2.41
C ARG A 105 19.97 7.76 1.58
N ASP A 106 19.88 6.62 0.91
CA ASP A 106 21.01 6.05 0.14
C ASP A 106 21.17 6.70 -1.25
N ASN A 107 20.28 7.63 -1.63
CA ASN A 107 20.33 8.37 -2.90
C ASN A 107 20.08 9.88 -2.67
N PRO A 108 20.92 10.57 -1.87
CA PRO A 108 20.70 11.97 -1.47
C PRO A 108 20.89 12.96 -2.63
N ASP A 109 21.52 12.55 -3.72
CA ASP A 109 21.77 13.33 -4.93
C ASP A 109 20.54 13.42 -5.85
N LYS A 110 19.50 12.65 -5.60
CA LYS A 110 18.28 12.66 -6.40
C LYS A 110 17.39 13.86 -6.02
N PRO A 111 16.65 14.42 -6.99
CA PRO A 111 15.82 15.59 -6.75
C PRO A 111 14.49 15.23 -6.05
N TRP A 112 14.61 14.70 -4.84
CA TRP A 112 13.48 14.32 -4.02
C TRP A 112 12.55 15.50 -3.74
N ASP A 113 11.24 15.27 -3.88
CA ASP A 113 10.21 16.23 -3.47
C ASP A 113 9.76 15.94 -2.03
N TRP A 114 10.09 16.86 -1.11
CA TRP A 114 9.73 16.70 0.30
C TRP A 114 8.22 16.77 0.54
N ASN A 115 7.43 17.38 -0.35
CA ASN A 115 5.97 17.28 -0.28
C ASN A 115 5.52 15.85 -0.56
N GLY A 116 6.07 15.22 -1.60
CA GLY A 116 5.82 13.83 -1.95
C GLY A 116 6.28 12.86 -0.84
N ILE A 117 7.52 13.06 -0.30
CA ILE A 117 8.02 12.25 0.81
C ILE A 117 7.10 12.37 2.04
N SER A 118 6.60 13.56 2.35
CA SER A 118 5.76 13.79 3.53
C SER A 118 4.40 13.09 3.47
N ILE A 119 3.90 12.71 2.28
CA ILE A 119 2.68 11.91 2.12
C ILE A 119 2.95 10.43 1.85
N ASN A 120 4.22 10.04 1.69
CA ASN A 120 4.58 8.66 1.39
C ASN A 120 4.19 7.74 2.56
N PRO A 121 3.46 6.62 2.30
CA PRO A 121 2.96 5.74 3.34
C PRO A 121 4.04 4.97 4.12
N ASN A 122 5.29 4.97 3.61
CA ASN A 122 6.42 4.31 4.27
C ASN A 122 7.18 5.22 5.25
N ILE A 123 6.79 6.49 5.37
CA ILE A 123 7.41 7.43 6.31
C ILE A 123 6.73 7.31 7.67
N THR A 124 7.53 7.23 8.74
CA THR A 124 7.08 7.14 10.13
C THR A 124 7.41 8.41 10.90
N MET A 125 6.76 8.60 12.06
CA MET A 125 7.07 9.73 12.95
C MET A 125 8.51 9.69 13.47
N ASP A 126 9.06 8.51 13.75
CA ASP A 126 10.45 8.37 14.20
C ASP A 126 11.43 8.87 13.11
N MET A 127 11.19 8.52 11.82
CA MET A 127 11.99 9.01 10.70
C MET A 127 11.93 10.54 10.58
N ILE A 128 10.77 11.14 10.80
CA ILE A 128 10.59 12.60 10.78
C ILE A 128 11.36 13.25 11.92
N LEU A 129 11.24 12.70 13.14
CA LEU A 129 11.92 13.24 14.32
C LEU A 129 13.44 13.12 14.22
N ASP A 130 13.94 11.99 13.72
CA ASP A 130 15.38 11.75 13.53
C ASP A 130 15.99 12.62 12.41
N ASN A 131 15.14 13.17 11.53
CA ASN A 131 15.52 13.97 10.37
C ASN A 131 14.79 15.31 10.33
N HIS A 132 14.62 15.95 11.49
CA HIS A 132 13.88 17.20 11.65
C HIS A 132 14.46 18.40 10.89
N ASP A 133 15.71 18.29 10.41
CA ASP A 133 16.41 19.28 9.60
C ASP A 133 16.00 19.30 8.13
N LYS A 134 15.16 18.35 7.69
CA LYS A 134 14.68 18.24 6.32
C LYS A 134 13.46 19.12 6.07
N ASP A 135 13.22 19.44 4.79
CA ASP A 135 12.14 20.32 4.34
C ASP A 135 10.75 19.63 4.37
N TRP A 136 10.41 19.06 5.53
CA TRP A 136 9.14 18.38 5.73
C TRP A 136 7.93 19.30 5.50
N ASN A 137 6.94 18.82 4.75
CA ASN A 137 5.67 19.49 4.62
C ASN A 137 4.73 19.08 5.77
N TRP A 138 4.64 19.89 6.83
CA TRP A 138 3.85 19.61 8.02
C TRP A 138 2.35 19.51 7.75
N TRP A 139 1.84 20.22 6.73
CA TRP A 139 0.45 20.07 6.31
C TRP A 139 0.20 18.68 5.71
N SER A 140 1.11 18.20 4.86
CA SER A 140 1.07 16.85 4.29
C SER A 140 1.23 15.77 5.35
N ILE A 141 2.19 15.94 6.28
CA ILE A 141 2.38 15.04 7.42
C ILE A 141 1.11 14.93 8.27
N SER A 142 0.44 16.05 8.56
CA SER A 142 -0.81 16.06 9.33
C SER A 142 -1.94 15.27 8.68
N ARG A 143 -1.86 14.99 7.39
CA ARG A 143 -2.80 14.17 6.61
C ARG A 143 -2.31 12.75 6.36
N ASN A 144 -1.05 12.48 6.64
CA ASN A 144 -0.50 11.13 6.53
C ASN A 144 -1.13 10.24 7.61
N PHE A 145 -1.71 9.13 7.20
CA PHE A 145 -2.39 8.21 8.13
C PHE A 145 -1.42 7.34 8.94
N PHE A 146 -0.12 7.37 8.62
CA PHE A 146 0.90 6.50 9.24
C PHE A 146 0.41 5.05 9.34
N THR A 147 -0.12 4.52 8.23
CA THR A 147 -0.84 3.23 8.19
C THR A 147 -0.01 2.10 8.77
N LYS A 148 1.27 2.03 8.38
CA LYS A 148 2.20 1.01 8.87
C LYS A 148 2.42 1.11 10.39
N GLU A 149 2.69 2.31 10.89
CA GLU A 149 2.90 2.58 12.31
C GLU A 149 1.65 2.27 13.14
N LYS A 150 0.47 2.64 12.61
CA LYS A 150 -0.82 2.29 13.21
C LYS A 150 -1.05 0.78 13.25
N GLU A 151 -0.76 0.06 12.19
CA GLU A 151 -0.88 -1.40 12.14
C GLU A 151 0.09 -2.07 13.12
N GLU A 152 1.33 -1.62 13.20
CA GLU A 152 2.32 -2.12 14.16
C GLU A 152 1.88 -1.87 15.60
N PHE A 153 1.36 -0.68 15.90
CA PHE A 153 0.79 -0.34 17.21
C PHE A 153 -0.39 -1.26 17.57
N LEU A 154 -1.35 -1.42 16.66
CA LEU A 154 -2.51 -2.28 16.87
C LEU A 154 -2.10 -3.74 17.08
N ASN A 155 -1.16 -4.26 16.27
CA ASN A 155 -0.66 -5.62 16.39
C ASN A 155 0.10 -5.85 17.72
N ARG A 156 0.85 -4.84 18.19
CA ARG A 156 1.50 -4.89 19.51
C ARG A 156 0.46 -4.93 20.61
N LYS A 157 -0.54 -4.04 20.58
CA LYS A 157 -1.63 -4.00 21.56
C LYS A 157 -2.45 -5.28 21.58
N TYR A 158 -2.73 -5.85 20.42
CA TYR A 158 -3.40 -7.15 20.34
C TYR A 158 -2.58 -8.27 20.97
N ARG A 159 -1.27 -8.33 20.73
CA ARG A 159 -0.39 -9.33 21.37
C ARG A 159 -0.33 -9.17 22.88
N GLU A 160 -0.22 -7.92 23.39
CA GLU A 160 -0.27 -7.62 24.82
C GLU A 160 -1.60 -8.08 25.44
N TYR A 161 -2.72 -7.76 24.81
CA TYR A 161 -4.05 -8.19 25.26
C TYR A 161 -4.19 -9.71 25.29
N MET A 162 -3.77 -10.41 24.24
CA MET A 162 -3.86 -11.87 24.15
C MET A 162 -2.95 -12.56 25.17
N ALA A 163 -1.80 -11.99 25.50
CA ALA A 163 -0.93 -12.49 26.56
C ALA A 163 -1.61 -12.33 27.94
N ALA A 164 -2.17 -11.16 28.24
CA ALA A 164 -2.90 -10.92 29.47
C ALA A 164 -4.14 -11.84 29.59
N TYR A 165 -4.89 -12.02 28.51
CA TYR A 165 -6.03 -12.94 28.47
C TYR A 165 -5.63 -14.39 28.75
N LYS A 166 -4.54 -14.89 28.16
CA LYS A 166 -4.01 -16.23 28.44
C LYS A 166 -3.62 -16.41 29.90
N ILE A 167 -2.93 -15.41 30.49
CA ILE A 167 -2.57 -15.40 31.90
C ILE A 167 -3.83 -15.45 32.77
N GLN A 168 -4.84 -14.62 32.43
CA GLN A 168 -6.12 -14.61 33.14
C GLN A 168 -6.82 -15.98 33.08
N GLN A 169 -6.90 -16.61 31.91
CA GLN A 169 -7.49 -17.93 31.75
C GLN A 169 -6.72 -18.99 32.52
N TRP A 170 -5.39 -18.93 32.50
CA TRP A 170 -4.56 -19.83 33.31
C TRP A 170 -4.78 -19.61 34.83
N CYS A 171 -4.80 -18.38 35.30
CA CYS A 171 -5.13 -18.07 36.69
C CYS A 171 -6.52 -18.56 37.10
N LEU A 172 -7.53 -18.35 36.23
CA LEU A 172 -8.89 -18.84 36.50
C LEU A 172 -8.91 -20.36 36.57
N SER A 173 -8.20 -21.08 35.69
CA SER A 173 -8.12 -22.53 35.74
C SER A 173 -7.51 -23.07 37.02
N ILE A 174 -6.56 -22.34 37.61
CA ILE A 174 -5.98 -22.66 38.93
C ILE A 174 -6.94 -22.33 40.04
N ILE A 175 -7.53 -21.13 40.04
CA ILE A 175 -8.40 -20.62 41.13
C ILE A 175 -9.66 -21.47 41.26
N ILE A 176 -10.30 -21.86 40.16
CA ILE A 176 -11.54 -22.64 40.19
C ILE A 176 -11.31 -24.16 40.20
N SER A 177 -10.07 -24.63 39.97
CA SER A 177 -9.77 -26.05 39.96
C SER A 177 -9.74 -26.64 41.37
N PRO A 178 -10.50 -27.73 41.68
CA PRO A 178 -10.47 -28.40 42.95
C PRO A 178 -9.13 -29.07 43.28
N HIS A 179 -8.25 -29.26 42.33
CA HIS A 179 -6.92 -29.82 42.53
C HIS A 179 -5.95 -28.88 43.24
N TYR A 180 -6.21 -27.56 43.18
CA TYR A 180 -5.36 -26.57 43.84
C TYR A 180 -5.99 -26.10 45.15
N LYS A 181 -5.10 -25.84 46.14
CA LYS A 181 -5.52 -25.41 47.51
C LYS A 181 -6.39 -24.15 47.49
N ILE A 182 -6.11 -23.20 46.57
CA ILE A 182 -6.87 -21.95 46.41
C ILE A 182 -8.25 -22.25 45.83
N GLY A 183 -8.35 -23.07 44.79
CA GLY A 183 -9.62 -23.45 44.17
C GLY A 183 -10.53 -24.17 45.16
N ARG A 184 -10.02 -25.13 45.94
CA ARG A 184 -10.77 -25.81 47.00
C ARG A 184 -11.34 -24.82 48.02
N LYS A 185 -10.52 -23.86 48.53
CA LYS A 185 -10.99 -22.88 49.49
C LYS A 185 -12.08 -21.97 48.92
N LEU A 186 -12.01 -21.58 47.65
CA LEU A 186 -13.04 -20.77 47.01
C LEU A 186 -14.35 -21.54 46.77
N ILE A 187 -14.25 -22.78 46.37
CA ILE A 187 -15.40 -23.67 46.21
C ILE A 187 -16.08 -23.90 47.59
N ASP A 188 -15.31 -24.23 48.61
CA ASP A 188 -15.81 -24.43 49.98
C ASP A 188 -16.49 -23.17 50.56
N ARG A 189 -15.93 -22.00 50.29
CA ARG A 189 -16.52 -20.73 50.71
C ARG A 189 -17.85 -20.48 50.02
N LYS A 190 -17.88 -20.65 48.71
CA LYS A 190 -19.10 -20.44 47.90
C LYS A 190 -20.18 -21.48 48.23
N TYR A 191 -19.80 -22.70 48.53
CA TYR A 191 -20.71 -23.73 48.97
C TYR A 191 -21.36 -23.36 50.31
N LYS A 192 -20.57 -22.86 51.27
CA LYS A 192 -21.07 -22.37 52.57
C LYS A 192 -22.02 -21.20 52.43
N GLU A 193 -21.71 -20.24 51.56
CA GLU A 193 -22.57 -19.08 51.27
C GLU A 193 -23.93 -19.50 50.67
N LEU A 194 -23.96 -20.55 49.83
CA LEU A 194 -25.19 -21.01 49.16
C LEU A 194 -26.09 -21.91 50.01
N PHE A 195 -25.53 -22.64 50.96
CA PHE A 195 -26.26 -23.67 51.71
C PHE A 195 -26.39 -23.43 53.22
N TYR A 196 -25.69 -22.43 53.74
CA TYR A 196 -25.71 -22.14 55.21
C TYR A 196 -25.91 -20.64 55.49
N SER A 197 -26.31 -19.83 54.51
CA SER A 197 -26.84 -18.47 54.66
C SER A 197 -28.37 -18.52 54.65
#